data_4399a32a66502c715d86d6f5fc1570b9
#
_entry.id   4399a32a66502c715d86d6f5fc1570b9
#
_cell.length_a   1.000
_cell.length_b   1.000
_cell.length_c   1.000
_cell.angle_alpha   90.00
_cell.angle_beta   90.00
_cell.angle_gamma   90.00
#
_symmetry.space_group_name_H-M   'P 1'
#
loop_
_entity.id
_entity.type
_entity.pdbx_description
1 polymer ?
#
loop_
_entity_poly.entity_id
_entity_poly.type
_entity_poly.pdbx_seq_one_letter_code
_entity_poly.pdbx_strand_id
1 'polypeptide(L)'
;VTSQLFHAIPAQLNSNASRYQVSSVIEDSRVERLQEQIAILKDSMTTNIAYHANDPSAGLAQHISTEQFKLFCADTGLFVTLAFWDEGFTSNTIYQKLLSDKLRADIGYVYENIVAQILTASGRKLYYHTWPTEKGNRNYEVDFILSREGKICPIEVKSSQSKEHVSIDA
;
A
#
# COMPACT_ATOMS: atom_id res chain seq x y z
N VAL A 1 -13.48 13.39 -8.08
CA VAL A 1 -12.04 13.08 -8.19
C VAL A 1 -11.53 12.49 -6.87
N THR A 2 -11.53 13.23 -5.75
CA THR A 2 -11.01 12.75 -4.45
C THR A 2 -11.67 11.44 -4.00
N SER A 3 -13.00 11.33 -4.09
CA SER A 3 -13.75 10.11 -3.78
C SER A 3 -13.39 8.94 -4.70
N GLN A 4 -13.18 9.18 -6.00
CA GLN A 4 -12.77 8.16 -6.95
C GLN A 4 -11.38 7.60 -6.62
N LEU A 5 -10.44 8.48 -6.26
CA LEU A 5 -9.10 8.07 -5.81
C LEU A 5 -9.19 7.20 -4.54
N PHE A 6 -10.04 7.58 -3.59
CA PHE A 6 -10.23 6.83 -2.36
C PHE A 6 -10.84 5.44 -2.61
N HIS A 7 -11.94 5.37 -3.38
CA HIS A 7 -12.61 4.09 -3.68
C HIS A 7 -11.76 3.13 -4.50
N ALA A 8 -10.79 3.63 -5.25
CA ALA A 8 -9.90 2.79 -6.04
C ALA A 8 -8.74 2.15 -5.23
N ILE A 9 -8.52 2.54 -3.96
CA ILE A 9 -7.41 2.04 -3.14
C ILE A 9 -7.33 0.51 -3.12
N PRO A 10 -8.40 -0.25 -2.82
CA PRO A 10 -8.31 -1.70 -2.78
C PRO A 10 -7.91 -2.33 -4.11
N ALA A 11 -8.50 -1.86 -5.22
CA ALA A 11 -8.18 -2.35 -6.55
C ALA A 11 -6.72 -2.04 -6.95
N GLN A 12 -6.20 -0.86 -6.59
CA GLN A 12 -4.82 -0.47 -6.83
C GLN A 12 -3.83 -1.36 -6.06
N LEU A 13 -4.08 -1.63 -4.79
CA LEU A 13 -3.24 -2.52 -3.99
C LEU A 13 -3.30 -3.97 -4.50
N ASN A 14 -4.47 -4.44 -4.90
CA ASN A 14 -4.64 -5.80 -5.44
C ASN A 14 -4.01 -5.99 -6.83
N SER A 15 -3.75 -4.91 -7.57
CA SER A 15 -3.18 -4.98 -8.92
C SER A 15 -1.70 -5.34 -8.97
N ASN A 16 -1.02 -5.50 -7.83
CA ASN A 16 0.42 -5.70 -7.70
C ASN A 16 1.25 -4.61 -8.42
N ALA A 17 0.68 -3.42 -8.57
CA ALA A 17 1.40 -2.28 -9.10
C ALA A 17 2.34 -1.71 -8.04
N SER A 18 3.59 -1.43 -8.43
CA SER A 18 4.60 -0.87 -7.53
C SER A 18 4.30 0.55 -7.02
N ARG A 19 3.21 1.16 -7.49
CA ARG A 19 2.74 2.49 -7.09
C ARG A 19 1.27 2.65 -7.41
N TYR A 20 0.62 3.63 -6.78
CA TYR A 20 -0.73 4.05 -7.13
C TYR A 20 -0.75 4.68 -8.52
N GLN A 21 -1.52 4.11 -9.44
CA GLN A 21 -1.60 4.55 -10.83
C GLN A 21 -2.79 5.50 -11.01
N VAL A 22 -2.53 6.79 -10.88
CA VAL A 22 -3.54 7.85 -10.98
C VAL A 22 -4.29 7.81 -12.31
N SER A 23 -3.58 7.59 -13.42
CA SER A 23 -4.16 7.55 -14.77
C SER A 23 -5.12 6.39 -15.01
N SER A 24 -5.05 5.32 -14.22
CA SER A 24 -6.02 4.22 -14.29
C SER A 24 -7.34 4.53 -13.59
N VAL A 25 -7.38 5.55 -12.75
CA VAL A 25 -8.55 5.98 -11.99
C VAL A 25 -9.19 7.22 -12.60
N ILE A 26 -8.36 8.16 -13.00
CA ILE A 26 -8.77 9.42 -13.65
C ILE A 26 -8.06 9.50 -14.99
N GLU A 27 -8.81 9.32 -16.04
CA GLU A 27 -8.31 9.34 -17.42
C GLU A 27 -7.49 10.61 -17.72
N ASP A 28 -6.38 10.45 -18.42
CA ASP A 28 -5.44 11.52 -18.79
C ASP A 28 -4.88 12.36 -17.64
N SER A 29 -4.99 11.89 -16.41
CA SER A 29 -4.45 12.60 -15.25
C SER A 29 -3.06 12.11 -14.88
N ARG A 30 -2.26 13.06 -14.37
CA ARG A 30 -0.95 12.83 -13.79
C ARG A 30 -0.95 13.24 -12.33
N VAL A 31 -0.01 12.70 -11.56
CA VAL A 31 0.12 12.99 -10.12
C VAL A 31 0.21 14.49 -9.85
N GLU A 32 0.96 15.24 -10.68
CA GLU A 32 1.18 16.67 -10.48
C GLU A 32 -0.13 17.47 -10.53
N ARG A 33 -1.10 17.01 -11.32
CA ARG A 33 -2.41 17.67 -11.42
C ARG A 33 -3.36 17.36 -10.27
N LEU A 34 -3.05 16.30 -9.51
CA LEU A 34 -3.90 15.79 -8.41
C LEU A 34 -3.26 15.98 -7.04
N GLN A 35 -2.20 16.77 -6.93
CA GLN A 35 -1.49 17.03 -5.67
C GLN A 35 -2.44 17.56 -4.58
N GLU A 36 -3.34 18.47 -4.94
CA GLU A 36 -4.33 19.01 -4.00
C GLU A 36 -5.28 17.92 -3.50
N GLN A 37 -5.79 17.05 -4.38
CA GLN A 37 -6.70 15.96 -4.02
C GLN A 37 -6.00 14.91 -3.16
N ILE A 38 -4.73 14.64 -3.43
CA ILE A 38 -3.90 13.75 -2.62
C ILE A 38 -3.65 14.36 -1.25
N ALA A 39 -3.39 15.67 -1.16
CA ALA A 39 -3.25 16.39 0.10
C ALA A 39 -4.55 16.34 0.91
N ILE A 40 -5.72 16.55 0.29
CA ILE A 40 -7.02 16.43 0.95
C ILE A 40 -7.23 15.02 1.53
N LEU A 41 -6.89 13.97 0.78
CA LEU A 41 -6.98 12.58 1.25
C LEU A 41 -6.09 12.34 2.47
N LYS A 42 -4.88 12.86 2.46
CA LYS A 42 -3.94 12.78 3.57
C LYS A 42 -4.46 13.53 4.80
N ASP A 43 -4.90 14.77 4.62
CA ASP A 43 -5.31 15.64 5.70
C ASP A 43 -6.66 15.21 6.33
N SER A 44 -7.49 14.48 5.56
CA SER A 44 -8.75 13.90 6.06
C SER A 44 -8.55 12.79 7.09
N MET A 45 -7.32 12.31 7.29
CA MET A 45 -6.97 11.15 8.13
C MET A 45 -7.69 9.84 7.75
N THR A 46 -8.30 9.79 6.58
CA THR A 46 -8.95 8.56 6.07
C THR A 46 -8.00 7.70 5.24
N THR A 47 -6.83 8.26 4.91
CA THR A 47 -5.84 7.64 4.02
C THR A 47 -4.43 7.77 4.58
N ASN A 48 -3.68 6.69 4.56
CA ASN A 48 -2.26 6.65 4.84
C ASN A 48 -1.49 6.60 3.51
N ILE A 49 -0.41 7.37 3.40
CA ILE A 49 0.42 7.44 2.19
C ILE A 49 1.80 6.88 2.49
N ALA A 50 2.23 5.89 1.71
CA ALA A 50 3.61 5.42 1.69
C ALA A 50 4.32 6.01 0.46
N TYR A 51 5.42 6.72 0.68
CA TYR A 51 6.23 7.29 -0.39
C TYR A 51 7.37 6.36 -0.78
N HIS A 52 7.70 6.33 -2.07
CA HIS A 52 8.85 5.59 -2.56
C HIS A 52 10.15 6.25 -2.07
N ALA A 53 11.02 5.48 -1.43
CA ALA A 53 12.36 5.90 -1.09
C ALA A 53 13.30 5.56 -2.26
N ASN A 54 13.85 6.59 -2.94
CA ASN A 54 14.74 6.37 -4.09
C ASN A 54 16.08 5.79 -3.66
N ASP A 55 16.58 6.20 -2.50
CA ASP A 55 17.81 5.68 -1.89
C ASP A 55 17.59 5.46 -0.39
N PRO A 56 17.32 4.21 0.03
CA PRO A 56 17.11 3.91 1.44
C PRO A 56 18.37 4.14 2.30
N SER A 57 19.57 4.05 1.72
CA SER A 57 20.85 4.15 2.45
C SER A 57 21.16 5.59 2.91
N ALA A 58 20.65 6.57 2.19
CA ALA A 58 20.96 8.00 2.43
C ALA A 58 19.98 8.69 3.40
N GLY A 59 19.07 7.95 4.04
CA GLY A 59 18.04 8.49 4.93
C GLY A 59 16.69 8.63 4.24
N LEU A 60 15.69 7.92 4.75
CA LEU A 60 14.39 7.72 4.10
C LEU A 60 13.67 9.02 3.72
N ALA A 61 13.75 10.04 4.58
CA ALA A 61 13.03 11.30 4.37
C ALA A 61 13.70 12.26 3.35
N GLN A 62 14.96 12.03 2.99
CA GLN A 62 15.73 12.96 2.14
C GLN A 62 15.57 12.63 0.65
N HIS A 63 15.32 11.39 0.31
CA HIS A 63 15.28 10.90 -1.07
C HIS A 63 13.96 10.23 -1.42
N ILE A 64 12.85 10.89 -1.07
CA ILE A 64 11.49 10.42 -1.42
C ILE A 64 11.07 10.94 -2.79
N SER A 65 10.34 10.09 -3.52
CA SER A 65 9.58 10.52 -4.69
C SER A 65 8.18 10.94 -4.25
N THR A 66 7.78 12.17 -4.55
CA THR A 66 6.40 12.64 -4.34
C THR A 66 5.43 12.16 -5.43
N GLU A 67 5.96 11.65 -6.54
CA GLU A 67 5.18 11.14 -7.67
C GLU A 67 4.96 9.63 -7.60
N GLN A 68 5.75 8.94 -6.78
CA GLN A 68 5.63 7.51 -6.58
C GLN A 68 5.21 7.23 -5.15
N PHE A 69 3.97 6.79 -4.99
CA PHE A 69 3.39 6.52 -3.68
C PHE A 69 2.37 5.38 -3.77
N LYS A 70 2.09 4.77 -2.63
CA LYS A 70 0.95 3.87 -2.41
C LYS A 70 -0.05 4.55 -1.47
N LEU A 71 -1.34 4.28 -1.68
CA LEU A 71 -2.41 4.72 -0.80
C LEU A 71 -2.98 3.51 -0.06
N PHE A 72 -3.19 3.69 1.24
CA PHE A 72 -3.84 2.74 2.13
C PHE A 72 -5.01 3.41 2.83
N CYS A 73 -6.08 2.69 3.12
CA CYS A 73 -7.11 3.20 4.00
C CYS A 73 -6.59 3.27 5.44
N ALA A 74 -6.90 4.35 6.14
CA ALA A 74 -6.53 4.50 7.55
C ALA A 74 -7.27 3.52 8.47
N ASP A 75 -8.42 3.02 8.04
CA ASP A 75 -9.21 2.01 8.72
C ASP A 75 -9.38 0.76 7.85
N THR A 76 -8.90 -0.39 8.36
CA THR A 76 -8.96 -1.66 7.62
C THR A 76 -10.39 -2.19 7.49
N GLY A 77 -11.30 -1.86 8.41
CA GLY A 77 -12.72 -2.21 8.28
C GLY A 77 -13.35 -1.52 7.08
N LEU A 78 -13.07 -0.23 6.91
CA LEU A 78 -13.50 0.52 5.74
C LEU A 78 -12.83 -0.03 4.46
N PHE A 79 -11.54 -0.36 4.52
CA PHE A 79 -10.84 -0.99 3.40
C PHE A 79 -11.51 -2.29 2.95
N VAL A 80 -11.82 -3.19 3.88
CA VAL A 80 -12.50 -4.46 3.59
C VAL A 80 -13.90 -4.22 3.00
N THR A 81 -14.63 -3.25 3.54
CA THR A 81 -15.94 -2.86 3.01
C THR A 81 -15.84 -2.39 1.56
N LEU A 82 -14.86 -1.57 1.23
CA LEU A 82 -14.64 -1.09 -0.15
C LEU A 82 -14.19 -2.23 -1.08
N ALA A 83 -13.31 -3.11 -0.60
CA ALA A 83 -12.74 -4.20 -1.39
C ALA A 83 -13.78 -5.25 -1.81
N PHE A 84 -14.81 -5.45 -0.97
CA PHE A 84 -15.83 -6.48 -1.16
C PHE A 84 -17.25 -5.91 -1.31
N TRP A 85 -17.36 -4.66 -1.70
CA TRP A 85 -18.64 -3.94 -1.82
C TRP A 85 -19.65 -4.65 -2.73
N ASP A 86 -19.18 -5.21 -3.83
CA ASP A 86 -20.02 -5.85 -4.85
C ASP A 86 -20.37 -7.32 -4.53
N GLU A 87 -19.79 -7.89 -3.48
CA GLU A 87 -19.95 -9.32 -3.16
C GLU A 87 -21.26 -9.65 -2.42
N GLY A 88 -22.11 -8.65 -2.12
CA GLY A 88 -23.39 -8.85 -1.42
C GLY A 88 -23.25 -9.44 0.00
N PHE A 89 -22.06 -9.42 0.56
CA PHE A 89 -21.79 -9.88 1.91
C PHE A 89 -22.11 -8.82 2.95
N THR A 90 -22.69 -9.23 4.07
CA THR A 90 -22.69 -8.39 5.26
C THR A 90 -21.26 -8.32 5.81
N SER A 91 -20.88 -7.18 6.41
CA SER A 91 -19.56 -6.98 7.00
C SER A 91 -19.12 -8.15 7.91
N ASN A 92 -20.03 -8.67 8.73
CA ASN A 92 -19.75 -9.81 9.60
C ASN A 92 -19.37 -11.09 8.83
N THR A 93 -19.99 -11.37 7.69
CA THR A 93 -19.70 -12.56 6.86
C THR A 93 -18.30 -12.44 6.23
N ILE A 94 -17.92 -11.24 5.79
CA ILE A 94 -16.59 -10.98 5.23
C ILE A 94 -15.52 -11.20 6.31
N TYR A 95 -15.70 -10.60 7.49
CA TYR A 95 -14.77 -10.77 8.61
C TYR A 95 -14.64 -12.23 9.06
N GLN A 96 -15.74 -12.97 9.14
CA GLN A 96 -15.70 -14.40 9.46
C GLN A 96 -14.94 -15.21 8.42
N LYS A 97 -15.08 -14.89 7.14
CA LYS A 97 -14.33 -15.53 6.06
C LYS A 97 -12.85 -15.18 6.08
N LEU A 98 -12.51 -13.92 6.34
CA LEU A 98 -11.12 -13.48 6.53
C LEU A 98 -10.46 -14.22 7.69
N LEU A 99 -11.13 -14.27 8.85
CA LEU A 99 -10.62 -14.92 10.05
C LEU A 99 -10.54 -16.45 9.93
N SER A 100 -11.38 -17.06 9.10
CA SER A 100 -11.43 -18.52 8.92
C SER A 100 -10.59 -19.05 7.77
N ASP A 101 -9.80 -18.20 7.11
CA ASP A 101 -8.98 -18.53 5.93
C ASP A 101 -9.80 -19.13 4.75
N LYS A 102 -11.11 -18.89 4.73
CA LYS A 102 -12.05 -19.44 3.74
C LYS A 102 -12.24 -18.55 2.50
N LEU A 103 -11.65 -17.36 2.50
CA LEU A 103 -11.55 -16.55 1.29
C LEU A 103 -10.54 -17.20 0.35
N ARG A 104 -10.98 -17.68 -0.79
CA ARG A 104 -10.14 -18.26 -1.85
C ARG A 104 -9.35 -17.20 -2.64
N ALA A 105 -9.45 -15.93 -2.28
CA ALA A 105 -8.74 -14.83 -2.93
C ALA A 105 -7.36 -14.64 -2.31
N ASP A 106 -6.41 -14.17 -3.10
CA ASP A 106 -5.18 -13.60 -2.57
C ASP A 106 -5.55 -12.32 -1.81
N ILE A 107 -5.39 -12.34 -0.50
CA ILE A 107 -5.71 -11.23 0.41
C ILE A 107 -4.46 -10.54 0.95
N GLY A 108 -3.31 -10.75 0.31
CA GLY A 108 -2.05 -10.13 0.71
C GLY A 108 -2.19 -8.62 0.87
N TYR A 109 -2.88 -7.97 -0.06
CA TYR A 109 -3.16 -6.52 -0.04
C TYR A 109 -3.97 -6.05 1.19
N VAL A 110 -4.81 -6.91 1.78
CA VAL A 110 -5.51 -6.60 3.04
C VAL A 110 -4.52 -6.55 4.20
N TYR A 111 -3.59 -7.49 4.25
CA TYR A 111 -2.53 -7.52 5.27
C TYR A 111 -1.58 -6.32 5.14
N GLU A 112 -1.25 -5.91 3.91
CA GLU A 112 -0.49 -4.68 3.70
C GLU A 112 -1.21 -3.46 4.28
N ASN A 113 -2.54 -3.35 4.07
CA ASN A 113 -3.33 -2.26 4.65
C ASN A 113 -3.34 -2.30 6.19
N ILE A 114 -3.44 -3.50 6.79
CA ILE A 114 -3.37 -3.67 8.26
C ILE A 114 -2.01 -3.18 8.78
N VAL A 115 -0.92 -3.59 8.14
CA VAL A 115 0.43 -3.19 8.56
C VAL A 115 0.62 -1.68 8.40
N ALA A 116 0.15 -1.08 7.29
CA ALA A 116 0.16 0.36 7.09
C ALA A 116 -0.58 1.11 8.21
N GLN A 117 -1.76 0.64 8.59
CA GLN A 117 -2.54 1.20 9.70
C GLN A 117 -1.80 1.12 11.03
N ILE A 118 -1.23 -0.05 11.37
CA ILE A 118 -0.48 -0.26 12.63
C ILE A 118 0.75 0.65 12.68
N LEU A 119 1.52 0.72 11.61
CA LEU A 119 2.71 1.57 11.52
C LEU A 119 2.37 3.05 11.69
N THR A 120 1.32 3.52 11.00
CA THR A 120 0.88 4.92 11.11
C THR A 120 0.35 5.22 12.51
N ALA A 121 -0.45 4.33 13.10
CA ALA A 121 -0.96 4.48 14.47
C ALA A 121 0.17 4.53 15.52
N SER A 122 1.31 3.90 15.23
CA SER A 122 2.51 3.98 16.08
C SER A 122 3.37 5.23 15.81
N GLY A 123 2.86 6.21 15.03
CA GLY A 123 3.56 7.46 14.71
C GLY A 123 4.63 7.34 13.62
N ARG A 124 4.65 6.25 12.86
CA ARG A 124 5.62 6.02 11.81
C ARG A 124 5.16 6.66 10.50
N LYS A 125 6.11 7.27 9.77
CA LYS A 125 5.93 7.59 8.35
C LYS A 125 6.15 6.34 7.53
N LEU A 126 5.35 6.16 6.49
CA LEU A 126 5.41 4.99 5.63
C LEU A 126 6.32 5.27 4.43
N TYR A 127 7.23 4.36 4.17
CA TYR A 127 8.10 4.33 2.99
C TYR A 127 8.13 2.91 2.43
N TYR A 128 8.32 2.79 1.13
CA TYR A 128 8.60 1.53 0.44
C TYR A 128 9.73 1.72 -0.56
N HIS A 129 10.28 0.65 -1.08
CA HIS A 129 11.35 0.72 -2.07
C HIS A 129 11.17 -0.35 -3.14
N THR A 130 11.57 -0.01 -4.36
CA THR A 130 11.60 -0.95 -5.48
C THR A 130 12.92 -0.81 -6.22
N TRP A 131 13.46 -1.93 -6.71
CA TRP A 131 14.64 -1.96 -7.57
C TRP A 131 14.49 -3.00 -8.68
N PRO A 132 15.15 -2.80 -9.83
CA PRO A 132 15.02 -3.72 -10.95
C PRO A 132 15.53 -5.11 -10.61
N THR A 133 14.83 -6.14 -11.10
CA THR A 133 15.37 -7.51 -11.11
C THR A 133 16.57 -7.60 -12.08
N GLU A 134 17.43 -8.61 -11.93
CA GLU A 134 18.58 -8.84 -12.82
C GLU A 134 18.19 -8.87 -14.30
N LYS A 135 17.00 -9.37 -14.63
CA LYS A 135 16.48 -9.43 -16.01
C LYS A 135 15.84 -8.12 -16.47
N GLY A 136 15.70 -7.13 -15.61
CA GLY A 136 15.18 -5.78 -15.92
C GLY A 136 13.70 -5.68 -16.33
N ASN A 137 12.95 -6.80 -16.36
CA ASN A 137 11.56 -6.82 -16.80
C ASN A 137 10.54 -6.75 -15.64
N ARG A 138 11.01 -6.81 -14.42
CA ARG A 138 10.21 -6.68 -13.18
C ARG A 138 11.02 -5.92 -12.14
N ASN A 139 10.36 -5.52 -11.07
CA ASN A 139 11.01 -4.95 -9.90
C ASN A 139 10.85 -5.90 -8.71
N TYR A 140 11.90 -5.96 -7.88
CA TYR A 140 11.75 -6.35 -6.49
C TYR A 140 11.08 -5.21 -5.74
N GLU A 141 10.35 -5.53 -4.70
CA GLU A 141 9.68 -4.56 -3.84
C GLU A 141 9.80 -4.99 -2.38
N VAL A 142 10.07 -4.03 -1.51
CA VAL A 142 9.91 -4.16 -0.07
C VAL A 142 8.69 -3.34 0.32
N ASP A 143 7.69 -3.98 0.94
CA ASP A 143 6.39 -3.39 1.22
C ASP A 143 6.49 -2.17 2.11
N PHE A 144 7.31 -2.22 3.17
CA PHE A 144 7.60 -1.07 4.02
C PHE A 144 9.06 -1.04 4.44
N ILE A 145 9.56 0.18 4.64
CA ILE A 145 10.89 0.44 5.18
C ILE A 145 10.76 1.36 6.38
N LEU A 146 11.40 1.00 7.47
CA LEU A 146 11.54 1.83 8.65
C LEU A 146 12.99 2.20 8.88
N SER A 147 13.22 3.39 9.43
CA SER A 147 14.51 3.76 10.00
C SER A 147 14.46 3.62 11.52
N ARG A 148 15.38 2.87 12.08
CA ARG A 148 15.53 2.70 13.51
C ARG A 148 17.01 2.75 13.88
N GLU A 149 17.37 3.72 14.74
CA GLU A 149 18.74 3.87 15.27
C GLU A 149 19.81 3.96 14.15
N GLY A 150 19.48 4.66 13.06
CA GLY A 150 20.37 4.80 11.91
C GLY A 150 20.46 3.57 11.00
N LYS A 151 19.65 2.52 11.27
CA LYS A 151 19.57 1.32 10.43
C LYS A 151 18.27 1.29 9.64
N ILE A 152 18.34 0.71 8.46
CA ILE A 152 17.18 0.42 7.63
C ILE A 152 16.61 -0.95 8.03
N CYS A 153 15.31 -0.97 8.32
CA CYS A 153 14.57 -2.17 8.67
C CYS A 153 13.51 -2.42 7.60
N PRO A 154 13.75 -3.34 6.65
CA PRO A 154 12.75 -3.74 5.67
C PRO A 154 11.66 -4.60 6.32
N ILE A 155 10.43 -4.44 5.86
CA ILE A 155 9.27 -5.22 6.27
C ILE A 155 8.61 -5.76 5.00
N GLU A 156 8.52 -7.07 4.91
CA GLU A 156 7.79 -7.80 3.89
C GLU A 156 6.51 -8.36 4.51
N VAL A 157 5.37 -8.10 3.91
CA VAL A 157 4.06 -8.56 4.38
C VAL A 157 3.67 -9.82 3.63
N LYS A 158 3.45 -10.92 4.35
CA LYS A 158 3.03 -12.19 3.75
C LYS A 158 1.73 -12.67 4.39
N SER A 159 0.85 -13.23 3.57
CA SER A 159 -0.22 -14.08 4.10
C SER A 159 0.40 -15.36 4.68
N SER A 160 -0.25 -15.98 5.66
CA SER A 160 0.26 -17.14 6.42
C SER A 160 0.69 -18.35 5.56
N GLN A 161 0.37 -18.36 4.29
CA GLN A 161 0.67 -19.46 3.36
C GLN A 161 1.95 -19.26 2.54
N SER A 162 2.55 -18.07 2.50
CA SER A 162 3.75 -17.81 1.72
C SER A 162 5.00 -17.94 2.60
N LYS A 163 5.98 -18.77 2.15
CA LYS A 163 7.27 -18.98 2.82
C LYS A 163 8.45 -18.36 2.07
N GLU A 164 8.21 -17.73 0.93
CA GLU A 164 9.27 -17.14 0.12
C GLU A 164 9.48 -15.67 0.45
N HIS A 165 10.74 -15.25 0.63
CA HIS A 165 11.17 -13.90 0.98
C HIS A 165 12.10 -13.31 -0.08
N VAL A 166 11.75 -13.48 -1.36
CA VAL A 166 12.60 -13.14 -2.50
C VAL A 166 13.09 -11.69 -2.48
N SER A 167 12.28 -10.76 -2.00
CA SER A 167 12.64 -9.33 -1.97
C SER A 167 13.59 -8.95 -0.82
N ILE A 168 13.60 -9.72 0.27
CA ILE A 168 14.50 -9.47 1.41
C ILE A 168 15.84 -10.17 1.21
N ASP A 169 15.83 -11.29 0.50
CA ASP A 169 17.01 -12.12 0.24
C ASP A 169 17.82 -11.64 -1.00
N ALA A 170 17.26 -10.68 -1.77
CA ALA A 170 17.89 -10.10 -2.97
C ALA A 170 18.66 -8.81 -2.65
#